data_be515701cc4cea2f9dbd184e91377419
#
_entry.id   be515701cc4cea2f9dbd184e91377419
#
_cell.length_a   1.000
_cell.length_b   1.000
_cell.length_c   1.000
_cell.angle_alpha   90.00
_cell.angle_beta   90.00
_cell.angle_gamma   90.00
#
_symmetry.space_group_name_H-M   'P 1'
#
loop_
_entity.id
_entity.type
_entity.pdbx_description
1 polymer ?
#
loop_
_entity_poly.entity_id
_entity_poly.type
_entity_poly.pdbx_seq_one_letter_code
_entity_poly.pdbx_strand_id
1 'polypeptide(L)'
;MSVYEFKVKGLDGNDVSLSDYTGDVLLIMNSAVESDFAYQYKELERLYEKYNGNGFEILDFPCDQFGNVFRGTDEEIHHLSVDRYGVTFPQFSRVDVKGKYAIPLFKWLSQNTYFDGFGRSPRSFLLSREVRKQDRNYRDNSDVKLDFTKFLVDRTGYVVDRFEPTDMKRLEEGIQRYL
;
A
#
# COMPACT_ATOMS: atom_id res chain seq x y z
N MET A 1 -7.58 6.03 18.09
CA MET A 1 -7.63 6.48 16.69
C MET A 1 -7.67 5.25 15.82
N SER A 2 -8.67 5.13 14.95
CA SER A 2 -8.83 4.05 13.98
C SER A 2 -8.70 4.59 12.56
N VAL A 3 -8.59 3.69 11.59
CA VAL A 3 -8.51 4.06 10.16
C VAL A 3 -9.75 4.83 9.69
N TYR A 4 -10.88 4.60 10.32
CA TYR A 4 -12.18 5.22 9.96
C TYR A 4 -12.27 6.72 10.25
N GLU A 5 -11.29 7.29 10.97
CA GLU A 5 -11.23 8.73 11.25
C GLU A 5 -10.59 9.53 10.10
N PHE A 6 -10.03 8.84 9.09
CA PHE A 6 -9.36 9.50 7.96
C PHE A 6 -10.28 9.72 6.77
N LYS A 7 -10.00 10.79 6.04
CA LYS A 7 -10.54 11.08 4.70
C LYS A 7 -9.39 11.16 3.72
N VAL A 8 -9.63 10.66 2.52
CA VAL A 8 -8.65 10.63 1.43
C VAL A 8 -9.28 11.18 0.15
N LYS A 9 -8.47 11.48 -0.86
CA LYS A 9 -8.98 11.95 -2.17
C LYS A 9 -9.16 10.77 -3.12
N GLY A 10 -10.38 10.62 -3.64
CA GLY A 10 -10.67 9.73 -4.75
C GLY A 10 -10.04 10.19 -6.07
N LEU A 11 -10.11 9.39 -7.11
CA LEU A 11 -9.61 9.75 -8.46
C LEU A 11 -10.25 11.01 -9.03
N ASP A 12 -11.51 11.27 -8.68
CA ASP A 12 -12.28 12.46 -9.06
C ASP A 12 -11.94 13.70 -8.22
N GLY A 13 -11.00 13.58 -7.26
CA GLY A 13 -10.59 14.64 -6.34
C GLY A 13 -11.57 14.91 -5.19
N ASN A 14 -12.69 14.18 -5.10
CA ASN A 14 -13.63 14.30 -4.00
C ASN A 14 -13.10 13.60 -2.73
N ASP A 15 -13.60 14.04 -1.57
CA ASP A 15 -13.28 13.37 -0.31
C ASP A 15 -14.04 12.05 -0.19
N VAL A 16 -13.29 10.99 0.13
CA VAL A 16 -13.80 9.68 0.49
C VAL A 16 -13.50 9.43 1.96
N SER A 17 -14.51 9.10 2.75
CA SER A 17 -14.33 8.75 4.15
C SER A 17 -13.97 7.28 4.28
N LEU A 18 -12.91 6.97 5.03
CA LEU A 18 -12.57 5.57 5.28
C LEU A 18 -13.58 4.89 6.23
N SER A 19 -14.49 5.64 6.85
CA SER A 19 -15.65 5.08 7.58
C SER A 19 -16.62 4.32 6.67
N ASP A 20 -16.58 4.57 5.35
CA ASP A 20 -17.42 3.88 4.37
C ASP A 20 -17.05 2.39 4.23
N TYR A 21 -15.86 2.02 4.70
CA TYR A 21 -15.34 0.65 4.75
C TYR A 21 -15.45 0.00 6.15
N THR A 22 -16.29 0.55 7.02
CA THR A 22 -16.43 0.03 8.39
C THR A 22 -16.90 -1.41 8.41
N GLY A 23 -16.15 -2.27 9.09
CA GLY A 23 -16.43 -3.71 9.19
C GLY A 23 -15.72 -4.58 8.17
N ASP A 24 -15.01 -3.98 7.20
CA ASP A 24 -14.17 -4.71 6.26
C ASP A 24 -12.73 -4.85 6.77
N VAL A 25 -12.07 -5.89 6.33
CA VAL A 25 -10.61 -6.04 6.41
C VAL A 25 -10.00 -5.24 5.26
N LEU A 26 -9.12 -4.30 5.56
CA LEU A 26 -8.55 -3.41 4.55
C LEU A 26 -7.07 -3.73 4.31
N LEU A 27 -6.67 -3.81 3.05
CA LEU A 27 -5.28 -3.78 2.63
C LEU A 27 -4.97 -2.42 2.02
N ILE A 28 -4.32 -1.55 2.78
CA ILE A 28 -3.95 -0.20 2.34
C ILE A 28 -2.52 -0.24 1.84
N MET A 29 -2.28 0.21 0.62
CA MET A 29 -0.95 0.15 0.02
C MET A 29 -0.61 1.39 -0.80
N ASN A 30 0.70 1.62 -0.97
CA ASN A 30 1.20 2.55 -1.96
C ASN A 30 1.74 1.80 -3.18
N SER A 31 1.59 2.38 -4.35
CA SER A 31 1.97 1.75 -5.61
C SER A 31 2.63 2.71 -6.59
N ALA A 32 3.23 2.15 -7.62
CA ALA A 32 3.64 2.86 -8.82
C ALA A 32 3.54 1.90 -10.02
N VAL A 33 2.82 2.31 -11.05
CA VAL A 33 2.55 1.47 -12.23
C VAL A 33 3.82 1.14 -13.04
N GLU A 34 4.87 1.94 -12.90
CA GLU A 34 6.18 1.74 -13.53
C GLU A 34 7.22 1.09 -12.59
N SER A 35 6.79 0.66 -11.40
CA SER A 35 7.67 -0.02 -10.44
C SER A 35 8.06 -1.43 -10.90
N ASP A 36 9.27 -1.85 -10.55
CA ASP A 36 9.70 -3.26 -10.68
C ASP A 36 8.82 -4.26 -9.90
N PHE A 37 8.01 -3.75 -8.97
CA PHE A 37 7.05 -4.53 -8.20
C PHE A 37 5.64 -4.52 -8.79
N ALA A 38 5.38 -3.82 -9.89
CA ALA A 38 4.04 -3.68 -10.47
C ALA A 38 3.41 -5.02 -10.89
N TYR A 39 4.22 -6.07 -11.13
CA TYR A 39 3.72 -7.44 -11.36
C TYR A 39 2.85 -7.96 -10.20
N GLN A 40 3.01 -7.41 -8.98
CA GLN A 40 2.23 -7.79 -7.80
C GLN A 40 0.75 -7.42 -7.93
N TYR A 41 0.39 -6.46 -8.78
CA TYR A 41 -1.01 -6.15 -9.06
C TYR A 41 -1.84 -7.38 -9.45
N LYS A 42 -1.28 -8.31 -10.23
CA LYS A 42 -1.99 -9.53 -10.65
C LYS A 42 -2.32 -10.45 -9.46
N GLU A 43 -1.39 -10.59 -8.52
CA GLU A 43 -1.63 -11.40 -7.32
C GLU A 43 -2.58 -10.67 -6.35
N LEU A 44 -2.47 -9.36 -6.23
CA LEU A 44 -3.38 -8.55 -5.42
C LEU A 44 -4.81 -8.62 -5.98
N GLU A 45 -4.98 -8.53 -7.30
CA GLU A 45 -6.29 -8.71 -7.93
C GLU A 45 -6.87 -10.10 -7.70
N ARG A 46 -6.05 -11.16 -7.81
CA ARG A 46 -6.48 -12.52 -7.47
C ARG A 46 -7.00 -12.62 -6.02
N LEU A 47 -6.30 -12.00 -5.08
CA LEU A 47 -6.72 -11.97 -3.67
C LEU A 47 -8.01 -11.15 -3.50
N TYR A 48 -8.11 -10.04 -4.21
CA TYR A 48 -9.31 -9.20 -4.20
C TYR A 48 -10.53 -9.96 -4.72
N GLU A 49 -10.45 -10.55 -5.90
CA GLU A 49 -11.53 -11.38 -6.47
C GLU A 49 -11.95 -12.51 -5.52
N LYS A 50 -10.97 -13.12 -4.83
CA LYS A 50 -11.23 -14.25 -3.94
C LYS A 50 -11.94 -13.85 -2.64
N TYR A 51 -11.61 -12.69 -2.08
CA TYR A 51 -12.02 -12.33 -0.71
C TYR A 51 -12.94 -11.10 -0.60
N ASN A 52 -13.11 -10.30 -1.65
CA ASN A 52 -13.94 -9.10 -1.62
C ASN A 52 -15.37 -9.40 -1.15
N GLY A 53 -16.00 -10.47 -1.66
CA GLY A 53 -17.33 -10.90 -1.24
C GLY A 53 -17.49 -11.28 0.24
N ASN A 54 -16.36 -11.39 0.97
CA ASN A 54 -16.31 -11.71 2.39
C ASN A 54 -15.94 -10.48 3.27
N GLY A 55 -16.02 -9.27 2.71
CA GLY A 55 -15.67 -8.04 3.42
C GLY A 55 -14.16 -7.81 3.48
N PHE A 56 -13.50 -7.89 2.33
CA PHE A 56 -12.11 -7.52 2.14
C PHE A 56 -12.01 -6.45 1.05
N GLU A 57 -11.30 -5.37 1.34
CA GLU A 57 -11.04 -4.31 0.37
C GLU A 57 -9.54 -4.03 0.23
N ILE A 58 -9.13 -3.66 -0.99
CA ILE A 58 -7.79 -3.13 -1.26
C ILE A 58 -7.92 -1.65 -1.59
N LEU A 59 -7.20 -0.80 -0.88
CA LEU A 59 -7.16 0.64 -1.08
C LEU A 59 -5.78 1.03 -1.59
N ASP A 60 -5.67 1.33 -2.87
CA ASP A 60 -4.41 1.60 -3.55
C ASP A 60 -4.17 3.10 -3.73
N PHE A 61 -3.01 3.56 -3.28
CA PHE A 61 -2.57 4.95 -3.34
C PHE A 61 -1.31 5.08 -4.19
N PRO A 62 -1.40 5.51 -5.46
CA PRO A 62 -0.23 5.77 -6.28
C PRO A 62 0.69 6.82 -5.64
N CYS A 63 2.00 6.60 -5.77
CA CYS A 63 3.03 7.44 -5.14
C CYS A 63 4.27 7.55 -6.02
N ASP A 64 4.81 8.75 -6.16
CA ASP A 64 5.99 9.04 -7.01
C ASP A 64 7.31 9.10 -6.22
N GLN A 65 7.32 8.74 -4.92
CA GLN A 65 8.46 9.03 -4.05
C GLN A 65 9.61 8.02 -4.11
N PHE A 66 9.45 6.91 -4.85
CA PHE A 66 10.44 5.80 -4.87
C PHE A 66 11.11 5.61 -6.24
N GLY A 67 11.27 6.69 -7.00
CA GLY A 67 12.00 6.69 -8.27
C GLY A 67 11.15 6.32 -9.49
N ASN A 68 9.89 5.96 -9.32
CA ASN A 68 8.98 5.57 -10.40
C ASN A 68 7.95 6.67 -10.67
N VAL A 69 8.43 7.87 -11.00
CA VAL A 69 7.59 9.04 -11.28
C VAL A 69 6.83 8.85 -12.58
N PHE A 70 5.51 8.90 -12.50
CA PHE A 70 4.64 8.90 -13.68
C PHE A 70 4.25 10.34 -14.06
N ARG A 71 4.50 10.73 -15.32
CA ARG A 71 4.29 12.12 -15.79
C ARG A 71 2.87 12.40 -16.30
N GLY A 72 1.95 11.45 -16.12
CA GLY A 72 0.55 11.60 -16.50
C GLY A 72 -0.36 11.94 -15.32
N THR A 73 -1.67 11.89 -15.58
CA THR A 73 -2.72 12.11 -14.60
C THR A 73 -2.95 10.86 -13.73
N ASP A 74 -3.70 11.03 -12.64
CA ASP A 74 -4.10 9.90 -11.79
C ASP A 74 -5.05 8.94 -12.53
N GLU A 75 -5.90 9.47 -13.41
CA GLU A 75 -6.76 8.68 -14.29
C GLU A 75 -5.95 7.82 -15.26
N GLU A 76 -4.86 8.35 -15.83
CA GLU A 76 -3.96 7.60 -16.70
C GLU A 76 -3.24 6.48 -15.95
N ILE A 77 -2.82 6.71 -14.70
CA ILE A 77 -2.28 5.66 -13.82
C ILE A 77 -3.32 4.55 -13.62
N HIS A 78 -4.56 4.92 -13.31
CA HIS A 78 -5.65 3.96 -13.14
C HIS A 78 -5.89 3.15 -14.41
N HIS A 79 -6.03 3.79 -15.57
CA HIS A 79 -6.19 3.10 -16.85
C HIS A 79 -5.06 2.11 -17.13
N LEU A 80 -3.81 2.49 -16.88
CA LEU A 80 -2.68 1.59 -17.06
C LEU A 80 -2.71 0.38 -16.13
N SER A 81 -3.13 0.56 -14.88
CA SER A 81 -3.26 -0.55 -13.92
C SER A 81 -4.36 -1.52 -14.32
N VAL A 82 -5.49 -1.01 -14.84
CA VAL A 82 -6.57 -1.82 -15.40
C VAL A 82 -6.12 -2.56 -16.66
N ASP A 83 -5.55 -1.85 -17.63
CA ASP A 83 -5.19 -2.42 -18.93
C ASP A 83 -4.06 -3.46 -18.84
N ARG A 84 -3.05 -3.20 -18.00
CA ARG A 84 -1.88 -4.08 -17.88
C ARG A 84 -2.08 -5.25 -16.92
N TYR A 85 -2.86 -5.03 -15.86
CA TYR A 85 -2.92 -5.96 -14.73
C TYR A 85 -4.33 -6.40 -14.34
N GLY A 86 -5.37 -5.80 -14.94
CA GLY A 86 -6.77 -6.14 -14.67
C GLY A 86 -7.28 -5.63 -13.33
N VAL A 87 -6.69 -4.59 -12.76
CA VAL A 87 -7.05 -4.06 -11.44
C VAL A 87 -8.51 -3.62 -11.41
N THR A 88 -9.27 -4.13 -10.43
CA THR A 88 -10.67 -3.75 -10.19
C THR A 88 -10.91 -3.17 -8.78
N PHE A 89 -9.95 -3.30 -7.87
CA PHE A 89 -10.04 -2.70 -6.54
C PHE A 89 -9.90 -1.17 -6.57
N PRO A 90 -10.41 -0.46 -5.55
CA PRO A 90 -10.34 1.00 -5.46
C PRO A 90 -8.91 1.56 -5.55
N GLN A 91 -8.73 2.53 -6.45
CA GLN A 91 -7.53 3.36 -6.50
C GLN A 91 -7.90 4.82 -6.18
N PHE A 92 -6.99 5.51 -5.52
CA PHE A 92 -7.15 6.88 -5.04
C PHE A 92 -6.22 7.85 -5.77
N SER A 93 -6.38 9.13 -5.52
CA SER A 93 -5.45 10.15 -6.01
C SER A 93 -4.04 9.88 -5.51
N ARG A 94 -3.05 10.26 -6.31
CA ARG A 94 -1.62 10.17 -5.99
C ARG A 94 -1.31 10.94 -4.71
N VAL A 95 -0.48 10.35 -3.84
CA VAL A 95 -0.16 10.92 -2.52
C VAL A 95 1.32 10.77 -2.19
N ASP A 96 1.77 11.58 -1.24
CA ASP A 96 3.01 11.34 -0.52
C ASP A 96 2.74 10.43 0.69
N VAL A 97 3.57 9.41 0.87
CA VAL A 97 3.44 8.39 1.93
C VAL A 97 4.50 8.53 3.02
N LYS A 98 5.53 9.33 2.79
CA LYS A 98 6.61 9.63 3.76
C LYS A 98 7.01 11.09 3.72
N GLY A 99 7.70 11.53 4.78
CA GLY A 99 8.22 12.89 4.88
C GLY A 99 7.19 13.95 5.26
N LYS A 100 7.55 15.20 5.04
CA LYS A 100 6.77 16.36 5.49
C LYS A 100 5.34 16.37 4.94
N TYR A 101 5.17 16.01 3.67
CA TYR A 101 3.91 16.10 2.93
C TYR A 101 3.11 14.80 2.90
N ALA A 102 3.59 13.75 3.61
CA ALA A 102 2.83 12.52 3.73
C ALA A 102 1.43 12.79 4.27
N ILE A 103 0.42 12.17 3.65
CA ILE A 103 -0.96 12.32 4.12
C ILE A 103 -1.12 11.72 5.53
N PRO A 104 -2.06 12.23 6.34
CA PRO A 104 -2.26 11.77 7.73
C PRO A 104 -2.43 10.26 7.87
N LEU A 105 -3.13 9.63 6.93
CA LEU A 105 -3.32 8.18 6.89
C LEU A 105 -1.98 7.43 6.91
N PHE A 106 -1.06 7.74 6.00
CA PHE A 106 0.22 7.02 5.91
C PHE A 106 1.16 7.34 7.07
N LYS A 107 1.09 8.55 7.63
CA LYS A 107 1.79 8.87 8.89
C LYS A 107 1.31 7.97 10.03
N TRP A 108 -0.01 7.83 10.16
CA TRP A 108 -0.60 6.99 11.19
C TRP A 108 -0.27 5.50 10.98
N LEU A 109 -0.39 4.97 9.76
CA LEU A 109 -0.03 3.59 9.43
C LEU A 109 1.44 3.29 9.80
N SER A 110 2.36 4.17 9.39
CA SER A 110 3.79 4.01 9.70
C SER A 110 4.08 4.09 11.20
N GLN A 111 3.41 4.97 11.94
CA GLN A 111 3.60 5.14 13.38
C GLN A 111 3.06 3.97 14.21
N ASN A 112 2.11 3.20 13.67
CA ASN A 112 1.48 2.06 14.35
C ASN A 112 1.98 0.70 13.85
N THR A 113 3.06 0.68 13.06
CA THR A 113 3.73 -0.53 12.58
C THR A 113 5.24 -0.42 12.71
N TYR A 114 5.92 -1.55 12.56
CA TYR A 114 7.38 -1.59 12.56
C TYR A 114 7.90 -2.03 11.20
N PHE A 115 9.08 -1.53 10.84
CA PHE A 115 9.82 -1.99 9.68
C PHE A 115 10.82 -3.08 10.10
N ASP A 116 10.55 -4.32 9.75
CA ASP A 116 11.38 -5.49 10.12
C ASP A 116 12.41 -5.89 9.05
N GLY A 117 12.60 -5.02 8.04
CA GLY A 117 13.52 -5.28 6.91
C GLY A 117 12.82 -5.95 5.73
N PHE A 118 13.61 -6.25 4.69
CA PHE A 118 13.11 -6.85 3.43
C PHE A 118 13.29 -8.38 3.39
N GLY A 119 13.66 -9.01 4.51
CA GLY A 119 13.96 -10.44 4.57
C GLY A 119 15.43 -10.75 4.27
N ARG A 120 15.72 -12.04 3.96
CA ARG A 120 17.10 -12.56 3.87
C ARG A 120 17.49 -13.04 2.46
N SER A 121 16.69 -12.75 1.43
CA SER A 121 17.01 -13.15 0.06
C SER A 121 18.13 -12.28 -0.55
N PRO A 122 18.83 -12.72 -1.61
CA PRO A 122 19.76 -11.87 -2.36
C PRO A 122 19.12 -10.57 -2.85
N ARG A 123 17.86 -10.62 -3.31
CA ARG A 123 17.09 -9.43 -3.71
C ARG A 123 16.87 -8.48 -2.53
N SER A 124 16.54 -9.03 -1.36
CA SER A 124 16.34 -8.23 -0.13
C SER A 124 17.61 -7.50 0.28
N PHE A 125 18.77 -8.12 0.08
CA PHE A 125 20.07 -7.49 0.35
C PHE A 125 20.35 -6.32 -0.60
N LEU A 126 20.05 -6.47 -1.90
CA LEU A 126 20.21 -5.39 -2.89
C LEU A 126 19.27 -4.22 -2.57
N LEU A 127 18.00 -4.50 -2.27
CA LEU A 127 17.04 -3.47 -1.87
C LEU A 127 17.47 -2.71 -0.61
N SER A 128 17.94 -3.43 0.39
CA SER A 128 18.48 -2.82 1.62
C SER A 128 19.63 -1.87 1.32
N ARG A 129 20.50 -2.23 0.38
CA ARG A 129 21.62 -1.39 -0.05
C ARG A 129 21.14 -0.12 -0.76
N GLU A 130 20.16 -0.24 -1.65
CA GLU A 130 19.59 0.91 -2.38
C GLU A 130 18.86 1.86 -1.43
N VAL A 131 18.01 1.34 -0.55
CA VAL A 131 17.30 2.17 0.44
C VAL A 131 18.28 2.88 1.37
N ARG A 132 19.36 2.21 1.80
CA ARG A 132 20.41 2.79 2.65
C ARG A 132 21.14 3.97 2.00
N LYS A 133 21.25 4.00 0.67
CA LYS A 133 21.85 5.14 -0.03
C LYS A 133 21.00 6.40 0.11
N GLN A 134 19.67 6.26 0.17
CA GLN A 134 18.71 7.36 0.28
C GLN A 134 18.48 7.75 1.75
N ASP A 135 18.40 6.77 2.65
CA ASP A 135 18.23 6.96 4.09
C ASP A 135 19.15 6.01 4.86
N ARG A 136 20.22 6.58 5.46
CA ARG A 136 21.19 5.80 6.24
C ARG A 136 20.57 5.17 7.49
N ASN A 137 19.51 5.80 8.02
CA ASN A 137 18.83 5.40 9.25
C ASN A 137 17.50 4.65 8.94
N TYR A 138 17.34 4.12 7.74
CA TYR A 138 16.11 3.48 7.30
C TYR A 138 15.61 2.34 8.21
N ARG A 139 16.50 1.72 9.00
CA ARG A 139 16.15 0.66 9.95
C ARG A 139 15.62 1.20 11.28
N ASP A 140 15.88 2.46 11.59
CA ASP A 140 15.55 3.08 12.88
C ASP A 140 14.21 3.82 12.82
N ASN A 141 13.53 3.78 11.69
CA ASN A 141 12.22 4.38 11.51
C ASN A 141 11.26 3.45 10.73
N SER A 142 9.97 3.68 10.90
CA SER A 142 8.90 2.88 10.28
C SER A 142 8.33 3.51 9.00
N ASP A 143 8.96 4.54 8.44
CA ASP A 143 8.53 5.13 7.18
C ASP A 143 8.43 4.10 6.07
N VAL A 144 7.56 4.31 5.11
CA VAL A 144 7.49 3.52 3.88
C VAL A 144 8.81 3.64 3.12
N LYS A 145 9.38 2.52 2.68
CA LYS A 145 10.72 2.45 2.05
C LYS A 145 10.65 2.24 0.54
N LEU A 146 9.60 1.59 0.05
CA LEU A 146 9.46 1.16 -1.34
C LEU A 146 8.00 1.19 -1.79
N ASP A 147 7.78 1.19 -3.10
CA ASP A 147 6.48 0.90 -3.70
C ASP A 147 5.98 -0.49 -3.28
N PHE A 148 4.68 -0.67 -3.27
CA PHE A 148 4.00 -1.91 -2.86
C PHE A 148 4.24 -2.33 -1.41
N THR A 149 4.50 -1.36 -0.52
CA THR A 149 4.35 -1.56 0.92
C THR A 149 2.86 -1.62 1.27
N LYS A 150 2.48 -2.59 2.08
CA LYS A 150 1.08 -2.91 2.38
C LYS A 150 0.85 -2.93 3.88
N PHE A 151 -0.28 -2.39 4.30
CA PHE A 151 -0.72 -2.35 5.70
C PHE A 151 -2.07 -3.06 5.79
N LEU A 152 -2.16 -4.06 6.66
CA LEU A 152 -3.39 -4.78 6.91
C LEU A 152 -4.11 -4.17 8.11
N VAL A 153 -5.38 -3.86 7.92
CA VAL A 153 -6.27 -3.28 8.94
C VAL A 153 -7.41 -4.27 9.20
N ASP A 154 -7.69 -4.56 10.46
CA ASP A 154 -8.77 -5.45 10.86
C ASP A 154 -10.15 -4.78 10.76
N ARG A 155 -11.21 -5.57 10.96
CA ARG A 155 -12.62 -5.10 10.90
C ARG A 155 -12.97 -4.01 11.92
N THR A 156 -12.13 -3.81 12.93
CA THR A 156 -12.31 -2.77 13.95
C THR A 156 -11.57 -1.48 13.62
N GLY A 157 -10.82 -1.47 12.51
CA GLY A 157 -10.10 -0.30 12.00
C GLY A 157 -8.70 -0.12 12.59
N TYR A 158 -8.13 -1.15 13.22
CA TYR A 158 -6.75 -1.11 13.71
C TYR A 158 -5.79 -1.78 12.74
N VAL A 159 -4.63 -1.15 12.52
CA VAL A 159 -3.58 -1.76 11.71
C VAL A 159 -2.94 -2.91 12.48
N VAL A 160 -2.91 -4.10 11.87
CA VAL A 160 -2.53 -5.36 12.54
C VAL A 160 -1.28 -6.01 11.94
N ASP A 161 -0.92 -5.68 10.71
CA ASP A 161 0.30 -6.18 10.08
C ASP A 161 0.79 -5.21 8.99
N ARG A 162 2.06 -5.39 8.61
CA ARG A 162 2.72 -4.67 7.52
C ARG A 162 3.51 -5.67 6.67
N PHE A 163 3.43 -5.51 5.36
CA PHE A 163 4.12 -6.36 4.38
C PHE A 163 4.94 -5.49 3.44
N GLU A 164 6.23 -5.72 3.41
CA GLU A 164 7.12 -5.11 2.44
C GLU A 164 6.90 -5.77 1.05
N PRO A 165 7.32 -5.15 -0.06
CA PRO A 165 7.13 -5.74 -1.38
C PRO A 165 7.80 -7.12 -1.55
N THR A 166 8.76 -7.47 -0.72
CA THR A 166 9.42 -8.78 -0.69
C THR A 166 8.63 -9.86 0.06
N ASP A 167 7.55 -9.51 0.74
CA ASP A 167 6.83 -10.40 1.67
C ASP A 167 5.42 -10.77 1.20
N MET A 168 5.28 -11.11 -0.07
CA MET A 168 3.99 -11.52 -0.64
C MET A 168 3.51 -12.90 -0.14
N LYS A 169 4.44 -13.77 0.32
CA LYS A 169 4.09 -15.13 0.74
C LYS A 169 3.20 -15.19 1.98
N ARG A 170 3.39 -14.26 2.93
CA ARG A 170 2.61 -14.18 4.17
C ARG A 170 1.30 -13.41 4.02
N LEU A 171 1.12 -12.68 2.91
CA LEU A 171 0.00 -11.76 2.74
C LEU A 171 -1.35 -12.47 2.80
N GLU A 172 -1.52 -13.56 2.06
CA GLU A 172 -2.80 -14.29 2.02
C GLU A 172 -3.16 -14.90 3.39
N GLU A 173 -2.17 -15.46 4.11
CA GLU A 173 -2.39 -15.95 5.49
C GLU A 173 -2.80 -14.82 6.44
N GLY A 174 -2.17 -13.65 6.29
CA GLY A 174 -2.54 -12.46 7.06
C GLY A 174 -3.99 -12.05 6.81
N ILE A 175 -4.40 -11.95 5.54
CA ILE A 175 -5.78 -11.63 5.16
C ILE A 175 -6.76 -12.65 5.76
N GLN A 176 -6.52 -13.95 5.57
CA GLN A 176 -7.40 -15.02 6.08
C GLN A 176 -7.58 -15.00 7.60
N ARG A 177 -6.56 -14.56 8.34
CA ARG A 177 -6.62 -14.51 9.82
C ARG A 177 -7.63 -13.50 10.33
N TYR A 178 -7.90 -12.44 9.60
CA TYR A 178 -8.77 -11.33 10.03
C TYR A 178 -10.12 -11.28 9.29
N LEU A 179 -10.32 -12.11 8.27
CA LEU A 179 -11.62 -12.31 7.62
C LEU A 179 -12.59 -13.08 8.49
#